data_9f385ab678597ac175549d727b790755
#
_entry.id   9f385ab678597ac175549d727b790755
#
_cell.length_a   1.000
_cell.length_b   1.000
_cell.length_c   1.000
_cell.angle_alpha   90.00
_cell.angle_beta   90.00
_cell.angle_gamma   90.00
#
_symmetry.space_group_name_H-M   'P 1'
#
loop_
_entity.id
_entity.type
_entity.pdbx_description
1 polymer ?
#
loop_
_entity_poly.entity_id
_entity_poly.type
_entity_poly.pdbx_seq_one_letter_code
_entity_poly.pdbx_strand_id
1 'polypeptide(L)'
;MIKKFLSMLLATVMLMSLVTIVTAEEALSGKLTIWAWGADAEAEQREAIIQAFIKAHPELEVEYSIIPTADSVWDQKATAALTSGSGPDLIQMSPDYFGMNTKYYLDLRPYVERDGIDLDAVLVPGMINGYYDTDGKLEGFPMHANIFMMAINKDMFDEAGVAYPEQGWTLDNMLDWGKAFVGGEGAGKTYAMAKHWVMNAAMPYAGGSAPYSDDLSECYMNTPEIEKSLELYQKLILEGYMPNDAESRTIPSAILFQSGLCAMYPLGGFEAAQFLADSKENGINVGLVPMPMGIGNDGKEINVIYATGWAITTTAKNPDAAWAFMKENAFANEEMGKATAIAGMPAGKDVAENYYAKIEYEGFGTTFNDYMVQHLDLSHINPWGGTLASTGDIWANMVEAVTMDGKSPAEAMATYSQQAMDEFASYGFSTAIKAN
;
A
#
# COMPACT_ATOMS: atom_id res chain seq x y z
N MET A 1 10.45 -9.55 -70.43
CA MET A 1 10.51 -10.65 -69.45
C MET A 1 11.50 -10.39 -68.32
N ILE A 2 12.68 -9.85 -68.55
CA ILE A 2 13.72 -9.60 -67.50
C ILE A 2 13.29 -8.63 -66.43
N LYS A 3 12.53 -7.54 -66.74
CA LYS A 3 12.04 -6.56 -65.74
C LYS A 3 10.97 -7.12 -64.76
N LYS A 4 10.21 -8.13 -65.18
CA LYS A 4 9.23 -8.80 -64.30
C LYS A 4 9.88 -9.82 -63.36
N PHE A 5 11.01 -10.42 -63.79
CA PHE A 5 11.79 -11.31 -62.94
C PHE A 5 12.56 -10.55 -61.84
N LEU A 6 13.08 -9.35 -62.16
CA LEU A 6 13.79 -8.52 -61.19
C LEU A 6 12.85 -7.95 -60.11
N SER A 7 11.61 -7.58 -60.48
CA SER A 7 10.62 -7.08 -59.53
C SER A 7 10.09 -8.22 -58.60
N MET A 8 10.03 -9.45 -59.09
CA MET A 8 9.61 -10.59 -58.28
C MET A 8 10.72 -11.05 -57.31
N LEU A 9 11.99 -10.94 -57.71
CA LEU A 9 13.15 -11.21 -56.87
C LEU A 9 13.33 -10.16 -55.76
N LEU A 10 13.06 -8.87 -56.02
CA LEU A 10 13.07 -7.80 -55.01
C LEU A 10 11.90 -7.94 -53.99
N ALA A 11 10.73 -8.38 -54.44
CA ALA A 11 9.59 -8.64 -53.57
C ALA A 11 9.83 -9.84 -52.64
N THR A 12 10.53 -10.88 -53.12
CA THR A 12 10.86 -12.06 -52.31
C THR A 12 11.98 -11.76 -51.28
N VAL A 13 12.91 -10.85 -51.61
CA VAL A 13 13.96 -10.41 -50.69
C VAL A 13 13.39 -9.45 -49.62
N MET A 14 12.39 -8.63 -49.94
CA MET A 14 11.70 -7.80 -48.97
C MET A 14 10.73 -8.59 -48.06
N LEU A 15 10.22 -9.75 -48.49
CA LEU A 15 9.41 -10.62 -47.62
C LEU A 15 10.26 -11.49 -46.68
N MET A 16 11.56 -11.66 -46.96
CA MET A 16 12.48 -12.39 -46.06
C MET A 16 13.13 -11.52 -44.98
N SER A 17 12.95 -10.20 -45.01
CA SER A 17 13.50 -9.28 -43.97
C SER A 17 12.53 -9.00 -42.82
N LEU A 18 11.38 -9.65 -42.79
CA LEU A 18 10.46 -9.66 -41.62
C LEU A 18 10.49 -11.03 -40.92
N VAL A 19 11.66 -11.62 -40.81
CA VAL A 19 11.91 -12.56 -39.74
C VAL A 19 12.14 -11.70 -38.50
N THR A 20 11.07 -11.41 -37.77
CA THR A 20 11.20 -11.12 -36.36
C THR A 20 12.02 -12.23 -35.77
N ILE A 21 13.27 -11.94 -35.41
CA ILE A 21 14.04 -12.80 -34.53
C ILE A 21 13.25 -12.71 -33.21
N VAL A 22 12.30 -13.62 -33.02
CA VAL A 22 11.88 -14.04 -31.71
C VAL A 22 13.15 -14.68 -31.15
N THR A 23 13.95 -13.89 -30.47
CA THR A 23 14.99 -14.46 -29.60
C THR A 23 14.21 -15.33 -28.64
N ALA A 24 14.36 -16.65 -28.76
CA ALA A 24 13.86 -17.53 -27.70
C ALA A 24 14.46 -16.99 -26.40
N GLU A 25 13.61 -16.57 -25.48
CA GLU A 25 14.05 -16.17 -24.15
C GLU A 25 14.88 -17.33 -23.62
N GLU A 26 16.14 -17.06 -23.28
CA GLU A 26 17.05 -18.12 -22.85
C GLU A 26 16.44 -18.76 -21.60
N ALA A 27 16.28 -20.09 -21.60
CA ALA A 27 15.61 -20.78 -20.48
C ALA A 27 16.35 -20.47 -19.19
N LEU A 28 15.60 -19.99 -18.19
CA LEU A 28 16.16 -19.67 -16.87
C LEU A 28 16.76 -20.95 -16.27
N SER A 29 17.96 -20.82 -15.70
CA SER A 29 18.69 -21.95 -15.13
C SER A 29 19.45 -21.57 -13.86
N GLY A 30 19.95 -22.56 -13.15
CA GLY A 30 20.64 -22.36 -11.90
C GLY A 30 19.70 -22.33 -10.71
N LYS A 31 20.06 -21.55 -9.69
CA LYS A 31 19.31 -21.47 -8.43
C LYS A 31 18.84 -20.04 -8.18
N LEU A 32 17.58 -19.90 -7.75
CA LEU A 32 16.99 -18.66 -7.28
C LEU A 32 16.59 -18.81 -5.82
N THR A 33 17.00 -17.89 -4.97
CA THR A 33 16.61 -17.84 -3.56
C THR A 33 15.66 -16.68 -3.32
N ILE A 34 14.50 -16.95 -2.69
CA ILE A 34 13.43 -15.96 -2.48
C ILE A 34 13.10 -15.88 -0.99
N TRP A 35 13.08 -14.67 -0.43
CA TRP A 35 12.50 -14.42 0.88
C TRP A 35 11.27 -13.52 0.77
N ALA A 36 10.19 -13.97 1.38
CA ALA A 36 8.95 -13.24 1.50
C ALA A 36 8.51 -13.17 2.95
N TRP A 37 7.69 -12.20 3.29
CA TRP A 37 6.99 -12.20 4.58
C TRP A 37 5.58 -12.72 4.42
N GLY A 38 5.01 -13.19 5.53
CA GLY A 38 3.62 -13.60 5.64
C GLY A 38 3.41 -14.59 6.77
N ALA A 39 2.19 -14.62 7.27
CA ALA A 39 1.69 -15.63 8.18
C ALA A 39 0.29 -16.07 7.70
N ASP A 40 -0.12 -17.28 8.09
CA ASP A 40 -1.44 -17.81 7.77
C ASP A 40 -1.84 -17.63 6.28
N ALA A 41 -2.97 -16.98 6.01
CA ALA A 41 -3.48 -16.75 4.66
C ALA A 41 -2.53 -15.95 3.77
N GLU A 42 -1.76 -15.02 4.34
CA GLU A 42 -0.76 -14.25 3.59
C GLU A 42 0.40 -15.14 3.13
N ALA A 43 0.82 -16.09 3.97
CA ALA A 43 1.85 -17.06 3.59
C ALA A 43 1.38 -17.97 2.46
N GLU A 44 0.12 -18.45 2.51
CA GLU A 44 -0.48 -19.25 1.44
C GLU A 44 -0.53 -18.49 0.11
N GLN A 45 -0.83 -17.20 0.14
CA GLN A 45 -0.82 -16.34 -1.06
C GLN A 45 0.58 -16.20 -1.65
N ARG A 46 1.61 -15.95 -0.81
CA ARG A 46 3.00 -15.87 -1.28
C ARG A 46 3.46 -17.19 -1.89
N GLU A 47 3.10 -18.29 -1.24
CA GLU A 47 3.39 -19.62 -1.76
C GLU A 47 2.73 -19.85 -3.12
N ALA A 48 1.46 -19.49 -3.30
CA ALA A 48 0.76 -19.64 -4.57
C ALA A 48 1.46 -18.86 -5.71
N ILE A 49 1.93 -17.65 -5.48
CA ILE A 49 2.70 -16.86 -6.43
C ILE A 49 4.01 -17.56 -6.80
N ILE A 50 4.76 -18.03 -5.80
CA ILE A 50 6.05 -18.70 -6.01
C ILE A 50 5.85 -20.03 -6.75
N GLN A 51 4.82 -20.81 -6.40
CA GLN A 51 4.52 -22.07 -7.08
C GLN A 51 4.10 -21.89 -8.54
N ALA A 52 3.38 -20.80 -8.86
CA ALA A 52 3.05 -20.48 -10.24
C ALA A 52 4.33 -20.22 -11.08
N PHE A 53 5.31 -19.52 -10.51
CA PHE A 53 6.61 -19.29 -11.14
C PHE A 53 7.41 -20.61 -11.32
N ILE A 54 7.50 -21.43 -10.27
CA ILE A 54 8.19 -22.75 -10.33
C ILE A 54 7.59 -23.62 -11.44
N LYS A 55 6.26 -23.63 -11.56
CA LYS A 55 5.56 -24.38 -12.59
C LYS A 55 5.89 -23.90 -14.02
N ALA A 56 6.08 -22.58 -14.18
CA ALA A 56 6.46 -22.00 -15.46
C ALA A 56 7.94 -22.25 -15.83
N HIS A 57 8.80 -22.43 -14.82
CA HIS A 57 10.25 -22.58 -14.97
C HIS A 57 10.80 -23.86 -14.32
N PRO A 58 10.44 -25.05 -14.82
CA PRO A 58 10.82 -26.32 -14.20
C PRO A 58 12.33 -26.61 -14.22
N GLU A 59 13.09 -25.89 -15.04
CA GLU A 59 14.56 -26.03 -15.15
C GLU A 59 15.30 -25.22 -14.06
N LEU A 60 14.60 -24.33 -13.35
CA LEU A 60 15.17 -23.46 -12.32
C LEU A 60 15.01 -24.11 -10.95
N GLU A 61 16.10 -24.22 -10.19
CA GLU A 61 16.03 -24.59 -8.76
C GLU A 61 15.57 -23.38 -7.94
N VAL A 62 14.39 -23.44 -7.34
CA VAL A 62 13.89 -22.34 -6.51
C VAL A 62 13.86 -22.76 -5.05
N GLU A 63 14.60 -22.04 -4.20
CA GLU A 63 14.49 -22.11 -2.75
C GLU A 63 13.78 -20.86 -2.22
N TYR A 64 12.82 -21.02 -1.32
CA TYR A 64 12.14 -19.87 -0.73
C TYR A 64 11.90 -20.03 0.77
N SER A 65 11.75 -18.89 1.43
CA SER A 65 11.35 -18.80 2.82
C SER A 65 10.28 -17.76 2.99
N ILE A 66 9.16 -18.14 3.62
CA ILE A 66 8.11 -17.21 4.02
C ILE A 66 8.26 -17.03 5.54
N ILE A 67 8.52 -15.79 5.96
CA ILE A 67 8.98 -15.43 7.30
C ILE A 67 7.88 -14.61 7.97
N PRO A 68 7.41 -14.97 9.18
CA PRO A 68 6.41 -14.18 9.89
C PRO A 68 6.89 -12.76 10.20
N THR A 69 5.95 -11.80 10.17
CA THR A 69 6.20 -10.40 10.57
C THR A 69 6.03 -10.18 12.07
N ALA A 70 5.31 -11.07 12.77
CA ALA A 70 5.09 -10.98 14.21
C ALA A 70 6.43 -10.89 14.97
N ASP A 71 6.43 -10.12 16.06
CA ASP A 71 7.59 -9.89 16.94
C ASP A 71 8.84 -9.34 16.20
N SER A 72 8.64 -8.66 15.07
CA SER A 72 9.69 -8.13 14.20
C SER A 72 10.67 -9.22 13.68
N VAL A 73 10.25 -10.47 13.57
CA VAL A 73 11.09 -11.57 13.10
C VAL A 73 11.59 -11.33 11.67
N TRP A 74 10.70 -10.86 10.79
CA TRP A 74 11.07 -10.49 9.43
C TRP A 74 12.15 -9.41 9.41
N ASP A 75 11.92 -8.29 10.12
CA ASP A 75 12.82 -7.13 10.11
C ASP A 75 14.21 -7.47 10.57
N GLN A 76 14.31 -8.20 11.70
CA GLN A 76 15.58 -8.63 12.26
C GLN A 76 16.33 -9.55 11.29
N LYS A 77 15.63 -10.51 10.68
CA LYS A 77 16.21 -11.50 9.78
C LYS A 77 16.64 -10.87 8.45
N ALA A 78 15.78 -10.06 7.84
CA ALA A 78 16.07 -9.36 6.59
C ALA A 78 17.25 -8.38 6.78
N THR A 79 17.21 -7.53 7.81
CA THR A 79 18.28 -6.57 8.11
C THR A 79 19.62 -7.28 8.37
N ALA A 80 19.65 -8.35 9.16
CA ALA A 80 20.85 -9.10 9.43
C ALA A 80 21.44 -9.73 8.17
N ALA A 81 20.60 -10.30 7.31
CA ALA A 81 21.03 -10.92 6.06
C ALA A 81 21.56 -9.89 5.06
N LEU A 82 20.87 -8.77 4.88
CA LEU A 82 21.29 -7.70 3.98
C LEU A 82 22.61 -7.07 4.44
N THR A 83 22.73 -6.77 5.75
CA THR A 83 23.96 -6.15 6.30
C THR A 83 25.16 -7.06 6.29
N SER A 84 24.98 -8.38 6.46
CA SER A 84 26.06 -9.37 6.40
C SER A 84 26.42 -9.82 4.97
N GLY A 85 25.67 -9.41 3.97
CA GLY A 85 25.86 -9.86 2.59
C GLY A 85 25.47 -11.33 2.36
N SER A 86 24.59 -11.90 3.19
CA SER A 86 24.10 -13.27 3.10
C SER A 86 22.59 -13.33 2.72
N GLY A 87 22.07 -12.26 2.16
CA GLY A 87 20.68 -12.18 1.72
C GLY A 87 20.34 -13.11 0.56
N PRO A 88 19.03 -13.32 0.28
CA PRO A 88 18.56 -14.06 -0.88
C PRO A 88 18.84 -13.29 -2.17
N ASP A 89 18.59 -13.90 -3.33
CA ASP A 89 18.62 -13.20 -4.62
C ASP A 89 17.46 -12.19 -4.71
N LEU A 90 16.27 -12.65 -4.34
CA LEU A 90 15.02 -11.89 -4.38
C LEU A 90 14.44 -11.76 -2.97
N ILE A 91 14.10 -10.55 -2.59
CA ILE A 91 13.48 -10.25 -1.30
C ILE A 91 12.19 -9.47 -1.50
N GLN A 92 11.15 -9.84 -0.78
CA GLN A 92 9.93 -9.03 -0.74
C GLN A 92 10.23 -7.70 -0.04
N MET A 93 9.69 -6.63 -0.60
CA MET A 93 9.86 -5.28 -0.06
C MET A 93 8.56 -4.49 -0.18
N SER A 94 8.46 -3.46 0.63
CA SER A 94 7.43 -2.43 0.51
C SER A 94 8.12 -1.08 0.53
N PRO A 95 7.72 -0.12 -0.28
CA PRO A 95 8.25 1.23 -0.24
C PRO A 95 8.15 1.87 1.15
N ASP A 96 7.10 1.54 1.89
CA ASP A 96 6.82 2.05 3.24
C ASP A 96 7.58 1.35 4.35
N TYR A 97 8.19 0.19 4.08
CA TYR A 97 8.82 -0.62 5.13
C TYR A 97 10.35 -0.69 5.04
N PHE A 98 10.94 -0.47 3.85
CA PHE A 98 12.35 -0.79 3.60
C PHE A 98 13.19 0.27 2.88
N GLY A 99 12.73 1.50 2.75
CA GLY A 99 13.52 2.55 2.09
C GLY A 99 14.87 2.87 2.74
N MET A 100 15.13 2.36 3.95
CA MET A 100 16.47 2.47 4.58
C MET A 100 17.50 1.47 4.01
N ASN A 101 17.09 0.56 3.15
CA ASN A 101 17.93 -0.51 2.63
C ASN A 101 18.39 -0.30 1.18
N THR A 102 18.23 0.93 0.66
CA THR A 102 18.55 1.33 -0.73
C THR A 102 19.92 0.83 -1.22
N LYS A 103 20.93 0.88 -0.38
CA LYS A 103 22.28 0.40 -0.70
C LYS A 103 22.41 -1.10 -0.87
N TYR A 104 21.42 -1.88 -0.45
CA TYR A 104 21.44 -3.34 -0.54
C TYR A 104 20.64 -3.89 -1.73
N TYR A 105 19.97 -3.03 -2.50
CA TYR A 105 19.18 -3.42 -3.66
C TYR A 105 19.88 -3.02 -4.97
N LEU A 106 19.65 -3.77 -6.03
CA LEU A 106 20.12 -3.43 -7.36
C LEU A 106 19.27 -2.32 -7.96
N ASP A 107 19.87 -1.55 -8.85
CA ASP A 107 19.12 -0.64 -9.72
C ASP A 107 18.48 -1.43 -10.86
N LEU A 108 17.17 -1.39 -10.97
CA LEU A 108 16.40 -2.14 -11.96
C LEU A 108 16.23 -1.41 -13.28
N ARG A 109 16.58 -0.13 -13.40
CA ARG A 109 16.48 0.63 -14.66
C ARG A 109 17.19 -0.05 -15.83
N PRO A 110 18.41 -0.62 -15.66
CA PRO A 110 19.07 -1.35 -16.74
C PRO A 110 18.30 -2.58 -17.23
N TYR A 111 17.55 -3.26 -16.35
CA TYR A 111 16.72 -4.39 -16.72
C TYR A 111 15.47 -3.96 -17.48
N VAL A 112 14.82 -2.89 -17.06
CA VAL A 112 13.66 -2.28 -17.74
C VAL A 112 14.07 -1.83 -19.15
N GLU A 113 15.23 -1.15 -19.27
CA GLU A 113 15.76 -0.67 -20.56
C GLU A 113 16.16 -1.83 -21.47
N ARG A 114 16.88 -2.84 -20.94
CA ARG A 114 17.29 -4.04 -21.68
C ARG A 114 16.10 -4.75 -22.30
N ASP A 115 15.03 -4.93 -21.54
CA ASP A 115 13.83 -5.64 -21.96
C ASP A 115 12.84 -4.73 -22.73
N GLY A 116 13.14 -3.44 -22.88
CA GLY A 116 12.32 -2.48 -23.62
C GLY A 116 10.92 -2.28 -23.03
N ILE A 117 10.79 -2.36 -21.69
CA ILE A 117 9.50 -2.30 -21.00
C ILE A 117 9.02 -0.86 -20.91
N ASP A 118 7.84 -0.59 -21.44
CA ASP A 118 7.08 0.64 -21.20
C ASP A 118 6.25 0.46 -19.94
N LEU A 119 6.73 0.99 -18.81
CA LEU A 119 6.11 0.84 -17.49
C LEU A 119 4.69 1.43 -17.45
N ASP A 120 4.44 2.55 -18.15
CA ASP A 120 3.13 3.19 -18.21
C ASP A 120 2.12 2.36 -19.02
N ALA A 121 2.60 1.56 -19.94
CA ALA A 121 1.75 0.67 -20.72
C ALA A 121 1.34 -0.60 -19.97
N VAL A 122 2.23 -1.14 -19.10
CA VAL A 122 2.02 -2.46 -18.48
C VAL A 122 1.59 -2.41 -17.02
N LEU A 123 1.84 -1.30 -16.30
CA LEU A 123 1.47 -1.14 -14.90
C LEU A 123 0.26 -0.22 -14.72
N VAL A 124 -0.46 -0.44 -13.65
CA VAL A 124 -1.48 0.51 -13.16
C VAL A 124 -0.81 1.85 -12.88
N PRO A 125 -1.38 2.99 -13.32
CA PRO A 125 -0.80 4.31 -13.11
C PRO A 125 -0.44 4.57 -11.65
N GLY A 126 0.74 5.15 -11.41
CA GLY A 126 1.23 5.46 -10.07
C GLY A 126 1.85 4.29 -9.29
N MET A 127 1.64 3.05 -9.71
CA MET A 127 2.07 1.86 -8.99
C MET A 127 3.59 1.77 -8.78
N ILE A 128 4.37 2.29 -9.73
CA ILE A 128 5.84 2.23 -9.70
C ILE A 128 6.49 3.36 -8.89
N ASN A 129 5.76 4.47 -8.64
CA ASN A 129 6.35 5.72 -8.13
C ASN A 129 7.03 5.55 -6.77
N GLY A 130 6.46 4.73 -5.88
CA GLY A 130 7.04 4.48 -4.56
C GLY A 130 8.32 3.64 -4.55
N TYR A 131 8.75 3.11 -5.69
CA TYR A 131 9.94 2.25 -5.80
C TYR A 131 11.20 2.95 -6.31
N TYR A 132 11.10 4.25 -6.60
CA TYR A 132 12.26 5.10 -6.89
C TYR A 132 12.81 5.70 -5.60
N ASP A 133 14.13 5.67 -5.45
CA ASP A 133 14.79 6.46 -4.41
C ASP A 133 14.93 7.94 -4.83
N THR A 134 15.45 8.77 -3.94
CA THR A 134 15.64 10.20 -4.16
C THR A 134 16.65 10.53 -5.26
N ASP A 135 17.52 9.59 -5.62
CA ASP A 135 18.49 9.72 -6.72
C ASP A 135 17.93 9.17 -8.04
N GLY A 136 16.65 8.75 -8.04
CA GLY A 136 15.96 8.19 -9.19
C GLY A 136 16.38 6.76 -9.53
N LYS A 137 17.00 6.03 -8.62
CA LYS A 137 17.30 4.61 -8.74
C LYS A 137 16.03 3.81 -8.53
N LEU A 138 15.72 2.88 -9.41
CA LEU A 138 14.59 1.96 -9.27
C LEU A 138 15.02 0.76 -8.41
N GLU A 139 14.63 0.73 -7.16
CA GLU A 139 15.11 -0.23 -6.15
C GLU A 139 14.26 -1.48 -6.00
N GLY A 140 13.04 -1.41 -6.45
CA GLY A 140 12.10 -2.50 -6.39
C GLY A 140 11.11 -2.47 -7.54
N PHE A 141 10.28 -3.50 -7.61
CA PHE A 141 9.26 -3.62 -8.63
C PHE A 141 7.93 -4.05 -8.00
N PRO A 142 6.81 -3.41 -8.36
CA PRO A 142 5.55 -3.60 -7.67
C PRO A 142 4.96 -5.00 -7.91
N MET A 143 4.35 -5.55 -6.88
CA MET A 143 3.53 -6.75 -6.93
C MET A 143 2.04 -6.39 -6.89
N HIS A 144 1.63 -5.69 -5.84
CA HIS A 144 0.27 -5.20 -5.65
C HIS A 144 0.25 -3.94 -4.79
N ALA A 145 -0.88 -3.24 -4.83
CA ALA A 145 -1.20 -2.18 -3.88
C ALA A 145 -2.59 -2.38 -3.25
N ASN A 146 -2.77 -1.78 -2.10
CA ASN A 146 -4.05 -1.67 -1.41
C ASN A 146 -4.31 -0.23 -1.02
N ILE A 147 -5.55 0.19 -1.13
CA ILE A 147 -6.14 1.35 -0.48
C ILE A 147 -7.33 0.89 0.36
N PHE A 148 -8.05 1.81 0.97
CA PHE A 148 -9.13 1.50 1.91
C PHE A 148 -10.47 2.03 1.43
N MET A 149 -11.54 1.32 1.73
CA MET A 149 -12.91 1.84 1.77
C MET A 149 -13.38 1.96 3.20
N MET A 150 -14.38 2.78 3.45
CA MET A 150 -15.03 2.80 4.75
C MET A 150 -16.19 1.80 4.73
N ALA A 151 -16.10 0.74 5.55
CA ALA A 151 -17.24 -0.11 5.87
C ALA A 151 -18.12 0.61 6.89
N ILE A 152 -19.43 0.63 6.67
CA ILE A 152 -20.41 1.20 7.59
C ILE A 152 -21.38 0.13 8.09
N ASN A 153 -21.78 0.21 9.35
CA ASN A 153 -22.88 -0.56 9.90
C ASN A 153 -24.18 0.16 9.58
N LYS A 154 -24.89 -0.28 8.54
CA LYS A 154 -26.12 0.37 8.03
C LYS A 154 -27.20 0.41 9.08
N ASP A 155 -27.33 -0.61 9.92
CA ASP A 155 -28.38 -0.64 10.94
C ASP A 155 -28.15 0.46 11.99
N MET A 156 -26.90 0.72 12.39
CA MET A 156 -26.59 1.85 13.27
C MET A 156 -26.92 3.21 12.62
N PHE A 157 -26.63 3.36 11.33
CA PHE A 157 -26.97 4.59 10.58
C PHE A 157 -28.48 4.78 10.46
N ASP A 158 -29.20 3.73 10.13
CA ASP A 158 -30.67 3.74 9.99
C ASP A 158 -31.35 4.04 11.33
N GLU A 159 -30.91 3.40 12.42
CA GLU A 159 -31.42 3.64 13.79
C GLU A 159 -31.13 5.07 14.28
N ALA A 160 -29.97 5.62 13.91
CA ALA A 160 -29.61 7.00 14.26
C ALA A 160 -30.28 8.05 13.36
N GLY A 161 -30.88 7.63 12.23
CA GLY A 161 -31.43 8.54 11.23
C GLY A 161 -30.36 9.38 10.51
N VAL A 162 -29.13 8.86 10.40
CA VAL A 162 -28.00 9.50 9.76
C VAL A 162 -27.89 8.99 8.33
N ALA A 163 -27.74 9.89 7.34
CA ALA A 163 -27.52 9.50 5.96
C ALA A 163 -26.15 8.83 5.78
N TYR A 164 -26.08 7.86 4.87
CA TYR A 164 -24.80 7.22 4.55
C TYR A 164 -23.85 8.23 3.92
N PRO A 165 -22.56 8.21 4.29
CA PRO A 165 -21.56 9.09 3.68
C PRO A 165 -21.45 8.86 2.15
N GLU A 166 -21.36 9.94 1.40
CA GLU A 166 -21.14 9.91 -0.05
C GLU A 166 -19.76 10.46 -0.39
N GLN A 167 -19.32 10.30 -1.64
CA GLN A 167 -18.06 10.88 -2.11
C GLN A 167 -17.93 12.35 -1.72
N GLY A 168 -16.79 12.73 -1.16
CA GLY A 168 -16.49 14.10 -0.73
C GLY A 168 -16.84 14.41 0.72
N TRP A 169 -17.27 13.43 1.52
CA TRP A 169 -17.42 13.63 2.95
C TRP A 169 -16.05 13.81 3.63
N THR A 170 -16.03 14.52 4.76
CA THR A 170 -14.82 14.80 5.54
C THR A 170 -14.98 14.33 6.99
N LEU A 171 -13.86 14.10 7.68
CA LEU A 171 -13.91 13.78 9.11
C LEU A 171 -14.51 14.95 9.95
N ASP A 172 -14.34 16.18 9.47
CA ASP A 172 -14.96 17.35 10.11
C ASP A 172 -16.48 17.30 10.00
N ASN A 173 -17.00 16.96 8.82
CA ASN A 173 -18.46 16.71 8.66
C ASN A 173 -18.94 15.58 9.56
N MET A 174 -18.13 14.50 9.73
CA MET A 174 -18.46 13.39 10.60
C MET A 174 -18.67 13.84 12.05
N LEU A 175 -17.95 14.84 12.54
CA LEU A 175 -18.12 15.33 13.90
C LEU A 175 -19.53 15.83 14.20
N ASP A 176 -20.25 16.31 13.19
CA ASP A 176 -21.63 16.80 13.36
C ASP A 176 -22.62 15.66 13.56
N TRP A 177 -22.55 14.61 12.74
CA TRP A 177 -23.51 13.49 12.77
C TRP A 177 -22.97 12.26 13.54
N GLY A 178 -21.67 12.09 13.68
CA GLY A 178 -21.04 10.96 14.35
C GLY A 178 -21.34 10.87 15.85
N LYS A 179 -21.75 11.98 16.48
CA LYS A 179 -22.23 11.99 17.87
C LYS A 179 -23.40 11.03 18.11
N ALA A 180 -24.21 10.77 17.09
CA ALA A 180 -25.32 9.85 17.18
C ALA A 180 -24.89 8.40 17.46
N PHE A 181 -23.64 8.05 17.18
CA PHE A 181 -23.08 6.71 17.40
C PHE A 181 -22.29 6.58 18.70
N VAL A 182 -22.04 7.71 19.40
CA VAL A 182 -21.23 7.71 20.61
C VAL A 182 -22.14 7.53 21.83
N GLY A 183 -21.94 6.45 22.57
CA GLY A 183 -22.77 6.16 23.73
C GLY A 183 -22.32 4.94 24.53
N GLY A 184 -23.16 4.53 25.47
CA GLY A 184 -22.91 3.37 26.31
C GLY A 184 -21.74 3.56 27.29
N GLU A 185 -21.52 2.55 28.13
CA GLU A 185 -20.44 2.48 29.11
C GLU A 185 -19.85 1.07 29.19
N GLY A 186 -18.59 0.96 29.61
CA GLY A 186 -17.90 -0.31 29.78
C GLY A 186 -17.86 -1.15 28.48
N ALA A 187 -18.23 -2.42 28.56
CA ALA A 187 -18.24 -3.32 27.40
C ALA A 187 -19.31 -2.98 26.36
N GLY A 188 -20.28 -2.14 26.68
CA GLY A 188 -21.33 -1.67 25.76
C GLY A 188 -21.07 -0.27 25.20
N LYS A 189 -19.88 0.26 25.36
CA LYS A 189 -19.51 1.57 24.79
C LYS A 189 -19.46 1.49 23.27
N THR A 190 -20.10 2.47 22.61
CA THR A 190 -20.18 2.55 21.16
C THR A 190 -19.41 3.74 20.62
N TYR A 191 -18.96 3.63 19.37
CA TYR A 191 -18.08 4.59 18.71
C TYR A 191 -18.58 4.90 17.29
N ALA A 192 -18.24 6.07 16.79
CA ALA A 192 -18.52 6.43 15.42
C ALA A 192 -17.58 5.69 14.44
N MET A 193 -16.29 5.56 14.77
CA MET A 193 -15.31 4.94 13.91
C MET A 193 -14.31 4.09 14.71
N ALA A 194 -13.93 2.95 14.16
CA ALA A 194 -12.88 2.11 14.74
C ALA A 194 -11.50 2.77 14.61
N LYS A 195 -10.66 2.63 15.62
CA LYS A 195 -9.26 3.04 15.55
C LYS A 195 -8.45 1.97 14.81
N HIS A 196 -8.45 2.05 13.49
CA HIS A 196 -7.65 1.19 12.62
C HIS A 196 -6.21 1.73 12.52
N TRP A 197 -5.22 0.85 12.39
CA TRP A 197 -3.81 1.23 12.29
C TRP A 197 -3.52 2.19 11.12
N VAL A 198 -4.26 2.07 10.00
CA VAL A 198 -4.13 2.95 8.85
C VAL A 198 -4.33 4.42 9.18
N MET A 199 -5.14 4.72 10.22
CA MET A 199 -5.40 6.10 10.62
C MET A 199 -4.13 6.83 11.04
N ASN A 200 -3.10 6.13 11.52
CA ASN A 200 -1.82 6.75 11.84
C ASN A 200 -1.12 7.33 10.59
N ALA A 201 -1.29 6.71 9.43
CA ALA A 201 -0.73 7.20 8.17
C ALA A 201 -1.70 8.15 7.41
N ALA A 202 -3.01 7.96 7.58
CA ALA A 202 -4.03 8.74 6.89
C ALA A 202 -4.29 10.11 7.54
N MET A 203 -4.28 10.17 8.88
CA MET A 203 -4.62 11.39 9.64
C MET A 203 -3.74 12.62 9.35
N PRO A 204 -2.44 12.51 9.06
CA PRO A 204 -1.65 13.69 8.66
C PRO A 204 -2.27 14.48 7.50
N TYR A 205 -2.91 13.79 6.56
CA TYR A 205 -3.57 14.40 5.41
C TYR A 205 -4.94 15.03 5.74
N ALA A 206 -5.49 14.73 6.91
CA ALA A 206 -6.84 15.19 7.28
C ALA A 206 -6.96 16.71 7.37
N GLY A 207 -5.89 17.42 7.74
CA GLY A 207 -5.86 18.89 7.81
C GLY A 207 -5.68 19.60 6.48
N GLY A 208 -5.50 18.85 5.37
CA GLY A 208 -5.42 19.39 4.01
C GLY A 208 -4.01 19.57 3.48
N SER A 209 -2.99 18.95 4.10
CA SER A 209 -1.62 18.94 3.60
C SER A 209 -0.96 17.59 3.88
N ALA A 210 0.00 17.20 3.03
CA ALA A 210 0.92 16.11 3.32
C ALA A 210 1.91 16.50 4.42
N PRO A 211 2.54 15.56 5.13
CA PRO A 211 3.66 15.86 6.03
C PRO A 211 4.95 16.28 5.30
N TYR A 212 5.07 15.96 4.02
CA TYR A 212 6.22 16.25 3.16
C TYR A 212 5.77 16.57 1.74
N SER A 213 6.66 17.24 0.95
CA SER A 213 6.49 17.34 -0.50
C SER A 213 6.72 15.99 -1.18
N ASP A 214 6.10 15.78 -2.35
CA ASP A 214 6.19 14.53 -3.11
C ASP A 214 7.64 14.18 -3.51
N ASP A 215 8.47 15.20 -3.73
CA ASP A 215 9.89 15.06 -4.07
C ASP A 215 10.82 15.05 -2.84
N LEU A 216 10.26 15.01 -1.63
CA LEU A 216 10.97 15.04 -0.36
C LEU A 216 11.93 16.24 -0.20
N SER A 217 11.68 17.33 -0.91
CA SER A 217 12.46 18.55 -0.79
C SER A 217 12.05 19.45 0.39
N GLU A 218 10.84 19.27 0.92
CA GLU A 218 10.27 20.09 1.99
C GLU A 218 9.58 19.23 3.05
N CYS A 219 9.78 19.58 4.34
CA CYS A 219 9.09 18.98 5.48
C CYS A 219 8.02 19.93 6.01
N TYR A 220 6.78 19.44 6.13
CA TYR A 220 5.62 20.25 6.54
C TYR A 220 5.12 19.94 7.97
N MET A 221 5.88 19.17 8.74
CA MET A 221 5.49 18.69 10.07
C MET A 221 5.27 19.81 11.13
N ASN A 222 5.48 21.06 10.78
CA ASN A 222 5.21 22.21 11.67
C ASN A 222 4.23 23.22 11.05
N THR A 223 3.45 22.81 10.07
CA THR A 223 2.49 23.68 9.39
C THR A 223 1.13 23.73 10.12
N PRO A 224 0.32 24.78 9.87
CA PRO A 224 -1.03 24.88 10.43
C PRO A 224 -1.95 23.72 10.00
N GLU A 225 -1.72 23.13 8.84
CA GLU A 225 -2.48 21.99 8.33
C GLU A 225 -2.21 20.72 9.16
N ILE A 226 -0.95 20.49 9.54
CA ILE A 226 -0.60 19.41 10.46
C ILE A 226 -1.17 19.65 11.87
N GLU A 227 -1.19 20.90 12.33
CA GLU A 227 -1.85 21.28 13.59
C GLU A 227 -3.34 20.90 13.56
N LYS A 228 -4.06 21.24 12.47
CA LYS A 228 -5.46 20.86 12.29
C LYS A 228 -5.67 19.35 12.26
N SER A 229 -4.74 18.59 11.66
CA SER A 229 -4.79 17.13 11.71
C SER A 229 -4.69 16.59 13.13
N LEU A 230 -3.80 17.15 13.95
CA LEU A 230 -3.67 16.80 15.37
C LEU A 230 -4.90 17.22 16.18
N GLU A 231 -5.44 18.43 15.96
CA GLU A 231 -6.67 18.90 16.59
C GLU A 231 -7.85 17.97 16.31
N LEU A 232 -8.00 17.56 15.03
CA LEU A 232 -9.06 16.65 14.62
C LEU A 232 -8.88 15.28 15.27
N TYR A 233 -7.66 14.73 15.25
CA TYR A 233 -7.38 13.43 15.85
C TYR A 233 -7.61 13.44 17.36
N GLN A 234 -7.12 14.50 18.05
CA GLN A 234 -7.39 14.72 19.48
C GLN A 234 -8.89 14.70 19.77
N LYS A 235 -9.67 15.44 18.99
CA LYS A 235 -11.12 15.54 19.15
C LYS A 235 -11.82 14.21 18.94
N LEU A 236 -11.43 13.45 17.90
CA LEU A 236 -11.97 12.12 17.64
C LEU A 236 -11.79 11.17 18.82
N ILE A 237 -10.65 11.23 19.50
CA ILE A 237 -10.35 10.39 20.66
C ILE A 237 -11.00 10.93 21.95
N LEU A 238 -10.81 12.21 22.28
CA LEU A 238 -11.24 12.76 23.56
C LEU A 238 -12.75 12.91 23.68
N GLU A 239 -13.44 13.13 22.56
CA GLU A 239 -14.92 13.18 22.54
C GLU A 239 -15.56 11.78 22.31
N GLY A 240 -14.74 10.73 22.20
CA GLY A 240 -15.19 9.34 22.15
C GLY A 240 -15.73 8.89 20.78
N TYR A 241 -15.43 9.61 19.70
CA TYR A 241 -15.77 9.16 18.35
C TYR A 241 -14.97 7.92 17.95
N MET A 242 -13.74 7.81 18.41
CA MET A 242 -12.85 6.66 18.25
C MET A 242 -12.37 6.14 19.60
N PRO A 243 -12.08 4.84 19.75
CA PRO A 243 -11.41 4.31 20.92
C PRO A 243 -10.04 4.97 21.14
N ASN A 244 -9.68 5.21 22.39
CA ASN A 244 -8.30 5.55 22.74
C ASN A 244 -7.37 4.30 22.67
N ASP A 245 -6.07 4.49 22.88
CA ASP A 245 -5.09 3.40 22.80
C ASP A 245 -5.33 2.28 23.82
N ALA A 246 -5.75 2.62 25.03
CA ALA A 246 -6.06 1.62 26.05
C ALA A 246 -7.29 0.78 25.67
N GLU A 247 -8.32 1.42 25.15
CA GLU A 247 -9.55 0.76 24.68
C GLU A 247 -9.27 -0.11 23.45
N SER A 248 -8.49 0.37 22.48
CA SER A 248 -8.12 -0.35 21.26
C SER A 248 -7.28 -1.61 21.52
N ARG A 249 -6.51 -1.64 22.60
CA ARG A 249 -5.76 -2.84 23.04
C ARG A 249 -6.68 -3.91 23.63
N THR A 250 -7.89 -3.54 24.04
CA THR A 250 -8.83 -4.47 24.70
C THR A 250 -9.66 -5.26 23.68
N ILE A 251 -10.07 -4.60 22.58
CA ILE A 251 -10.88 -5.18 21.53
C ILE A 251 -10.25 -4.81 20.17
N PRO A 252 -9.86 -5.78 19.35
CA PRO A 252 -9.40 -5.51 17.99
C PRO A 252 -10.44 -4.72 17.18
N SER A 253 -9.99 -3.80 16.35
CA SER A 253 -10.85 -2.87 15.60
C SER A 253 -11.91 -3.58 14.75
N ALA A 254 -11.55 -4.68 14.08
CA ALA A 254 -12.50 -5.48 13.30
C ALA A 254 -13.59 -6.11 14.19
N ILE A 255 -13.20 -6.69 15.34
CA ILE A 255 -14.13 -7.28 16.30
C ILE A 255 -15.06 -6.21 16.88
N LEU A 256 -14.56 -5.01 17.14
CA LEU A 256 -15.38 -3.89 17.62
C LEU A 256 -16.52 -3.60 16.63
N PHE A 257 -16.22 -3.53 15.33
CA PHE A 257 -17.21 -3.33 14.28
C PHE A 257 -18.17 -4.54 14.17
N GLN A 258 -17.61 -5.74 14.08
CA GLN A 258 -18.37 -7.01 13.95
C GLN A 258 -19.25 -7.33 15.15
N SER A 259 -19.00 -6.68 16.29
CA SER A 259 -19.87 -6.74 17.48
C SER A 259 -20.99 -5.69 17.51
N GLY A 260 -21.12 -4.86 16.47
CA GLY A 260 -22.10 -3.78 16.41
C GLY A 260 -21.83 -2.61 17.38
N LEU A 261 -20.59 -2.48 17.86
CA LEU A 261 -20.17 -1.42 18.79
C LEU A 261 -19.51 -0.24 18.08
N CYS A 262 -19.39 -0.28 16.76
CA CYS A 262 -18.78 0.76 15.97
C CYS A 262 -19.53 0.95 14.64
N ALA A 263 -19.79 2.22 14.28
CA ALA A 263 -20.56 2.52 13.08
C ALA A 263 -19.72 2.46 11.80
N MET A 264 -18.40 2.69 11.88
CA MET A 264 -17.51 2.72 10.71
C MET A 264 -16.19 2.02 10.96
N TYR A 265 -15.65 1.39 9.89
CA TYR A 265 -14.38 0.68 9.90
C TYR A 265 -13.61 0.91 8.59
N PRO A 266 -12.37 1.43 8.62
CA PRO A 266 -11.51 1.49 7.44
C PRO A 266 -11.12 0.08 6.99
N LEU A 267 -11.64 -0.38 5.86
CA LEU A 267 -11.49 -1.73 5.33
C LEU A 267 -10.47 -1.77 4.21
N GLY A 268 -9.36 -2.48 4.42
CA GLY A 268 -8.33 -2.69 3.41
C GLY A 268 -8.61 -3.88 2.50
N GLY A 269 -8.08 -3.85 1.26
CA GLY A 269 -8.27 -4.92 0.28
C GLY A 269 -7.77 -6.28 0.73
N PHE A 270 -6.68 -6.30 1.52
CA PHE A 270 -6.05 -7.52 2.02
C PHE A 270 -6.91 -8.32 3.02
N GLU A 271 -7.89 -7.67 3.66
CA GLU A 271 -8.78 -8.28 4.67
C GLU A 271 -10.25 -8.32 4.23
N ALA A 272 -10.60 -7.67 3.11
CA ALA A 272 -11.98 -7.41 2.72
C ALA A 272 -12.83 -8.70 2.64
N ALA A 273 -12.31 -9.75 2.01
CA ALA A 273 -13.06 -11.00 1.83
C ALA A 273 -13.46 -11.62 3.18
N GLN A 274 -12.49 -11.78 4.10
CA GLN A 274 -12.75 -12.37 5.41
C GLN A 274 -13.60 -11.45 6.28
N PHE A 275 -13.28 -10.16 6.31
CA PHE A 275 -14.03 -9.18 7.11
C PHE A 275 -15.51 -9.12 6.73
N LEU A 276 -15.83 -9.11 5.44
CA LEU A 276 -17.21 -9.07 4.96
C LEU A 276 -17.96 -10.38 5.27
N ALA A 277 -17.29 -11.53 5.15
CA ALA A 277 -17.86 -12.83 5.51
C ALA A 277 -18.17 -12.91 7.01
N ASP A 278 -17.22 -12.55 7.87
CA ASP A 278 -17.38 -12.57 9.33
C ASP A 278 -18.46 -11.57 9.78
N SER A 279 -18.48 -10.38 9.18
CA SER A 279 -19.51 -9.37 9.49
C SER A 279 -20.92 -9.91 9.18
N LYS A 280 -21.09 -10.58 8.05
CA LYS A 280 -22.35 -11.22 7.67
C LYS A 280 -22.74 -12.33 8.63
N GLU A 281 -21.79 -13.20 9.03
CA GLU A 281 -22.01 -14.27 10.00
C GLU A 281 -22.46 -13.71 11.36
N ASN A 282 -21.91 -12.57 11.78
CA ASN A 282 -22.29 -11.86 12.99
C ASN A 282 -23.58 -11.03 12.84
N GLY A 283 -24.23 -11.05 11.67
CA GLY A 283 -25.49 -10.36 11.41
C GLY A 283 -25.36 -8.85 11.21
N ILE A 284 -24.15 -8.35 10.91
CA ILE A 284 -23.93 -6.93 10.64
C ILE A 284 -24.32 -6.62 9.18
N ASN A 285 -25.20 -5.66 9.01
CA ASN A 285 -25.63 -5.14 7.70
C ASN A 285 -24.60 -4.11 7.20
N VAL A 286 -23.56 -4.59 6.51
CA VAL A 286 -22.47 -3.74 6.03
C VAL A 286 -22.87 -2.95 4.78
N GLY A 287 -22.47 -1.68 4.73
CA GLY A 287 -22.37 -0.86 3.52
C GLY A 287 -20.91 -0.52 3.24
N LEU A 288 -20.57 -0.22 1.99
CA LEU A 288 -19.25 0.27 1.57
C LEU A 288 -19.38 1.67 1.03
N VAL A 289 -18.59 2.61 1.56
CA VAL A 289 -18.58 4.02 1.15
C VAL A 289 -17.14 4.50 0.96
N PRO A 290 -16.90 5.58 0.19
CA PRO A 290 -15.57 6.13 0.00
C PRO A 290 -14.90 6.53 1.32
N MET A 291 -13.57 6.55 1.33
CA MET A 291 -12.79 7.18 2.42
C MET A 291 -13.08 8.69 2.46
N PRO A 292 -12.93 9.33 3.63
CA PRO A 292 -13.16 10.78 3.74
C PRO A 292 -12.11 11.59 2.99
N MET A 293 -12.48 12.81 2.61
CA MET A 293 -11.56 13.81 2.07
C MET A 293 -10.86 14.56 3.20
N GLY A 294 -9.70 15.14 2.93
CA GLY A 294 -9.05 16.08 3.84
C GLY A 294 -9.80 17.41 3.96
N ILE A 295 -9.64 18.10 5.09
CA ILE A 295 -10.14 19.47 5.27
C ILE A 295 -9.29 20.42 4.39
N GLY A 296 -9.95 21.20 3.54
CA GLY A 296 -9.27 22.11 2.62
C GLY A 296 -9.08 21.55 1.21
N ASN A 297 -9.37 20.29 1.02
CA ASN A 297 -9.60 19.62 -0.25
C ASN A 297 -8.54 19.87 -1.31
N ASP A 298 -7.44 19.11 -1.22
CA ASP A 298 -6.46 18.95 -2.31
C ASP A 298 -6.99 18.08 -3.46
N GLY A 299 -8.26 17.65 -3.38
CA GLY A 299 -8.91 16.76 -4.34
C GLY A 299 -8.65 15.28 -4.08
N LYS A 300 -7.97 14.93 -2.98
CA LYS A 300 -7.64 13.56 -2.60
C LYS A 300 -8.38 13.13 -1.33
N GLU A 301 -8.60 11.84 -1.22
CA GLU A 301 -9.07 11.19 0.02
C GLU A 301 -7.93 11.11 1.03
N ILE A 302 -8.24 11.10 2.32
CA ILE A 302 -7.24 10.79 3.37
C ILE A 302 -6.87 9.30 3.36
N ASN A 303 -6.88 8.72 2.19
CA ASN A 303 -6.57 7.34 1.91
C ASN A 303 -5.07 7.20 1.62
N VAL A 304 -4.47 6.11 2.01
CA VAL A 304 -3.06 5.86 1.80
C VAL A 304 -2.84 4.56 1.03
N ILE A 305 -1.90 4.61 0.10
CA ILE A 305 -1.52 3.47 -0.71
C ILE A 305 -0.51 2.64 0.07
N TYR A 306 -0.85 1.38 0.28
CA TYR A 306 0.08 0.37 0.76
C TYR A 306 0.47 -0.53 -0.40
N ALA A 307 1.70 -0.39 -0.85
CA ALA A 307 2.24 -1.17 -1.95
C ALA A 307 3.22 -2.23 -1.44
N THR A 308 3.20 -3.38 -2.08
CA THR A 308 4.14 -4.47 -1.83
C THR A 308 4.75 -4.88 -3.16
N GLY A 309 6.03 -5.22 -3.13
CA GLY A 309 6.77 -5.64 -4.30
C GLY A 309 7.99 -6.47 -3.95
N TRP A 310 8.93 -6.47 -4.85
CA TRP A 310 10.14 -7.27 -4.78
C TRP A 310 11.37 -6.41 -5.07
N ALA A 311 12.50 -6.76 -4.46
CA ALA A 311 13.79 -6.18 -4.74
C ALA A 311 14.83 -7.28 -5.01
N ILE A 312 15.79 -6.99 -5.88
CA ILE A 312 16.96 -7.86 -6.11
C ILE A 312 18.08 -7.37 -5.20
N THR A 313 18.64 -8.25 -4.39
CA THR A 313 19.73 -7.84 -3.49
C THR A 313 21.05 -7.61 -4.26
N THR A 314 21.91 -6.74 -3.76
CA THR A 314 23.24 -6.50 -4.38
C THR A 314 24.15 -7.73 -4.31
N THR A 315 23.79 -8.75 -3.53
CA THR A 315 24.52 -10.02 -3.37
C THR A 315 23.89 -11.17 -4.14
N ALA A 316 22.86 -10.89 -4.94
CA ALA A 316 22.16 -11.87 -5.75
C ALA A 316 23.15 -12.62 -6.67
N LYS A 317 23.00 -13.95 -6.70
CA LYS A 317 23.80 -14.83 -7.54
C LYS A 317 23.14 -15.11 -8.87
N ASN A 318 21.82 -14.98 -8.92
CA ASN A 318 21.00 -15.15 -10.13
C ASN A 318 20.02 -13.97 -10.31
N PRO A 319 20.54 -12.76 -10.56
CA PRO A 319 19.71 -11.56 -10.67
C PRO A 319 18.78 -11.60 -11.89
N ASP A 320 19.14 -12.31 -12.97
CA ASP A 320 18.27 -12.45 -14.15
C ASP A 320 17.03 -13.30 -13.85
N ALA A 321 17.18 -14.39 -13.09
CA ALA A 321 16.03 -15.18 -12.65
C ALA A 321 15.15 -14.41 -11.65
N ALA A 322 15.77 -13.61 -10.76
CA ALA A 322 15.05 -12.73 -9.85
C ALA A 322 14.25 -11.66 -10.62
N TRP A 323 14.85 -11.06 -11.65
CA TRP A 323 14.16 -10.10 -12.52
C TRP A 323 13.01 -10.75 -13.30
N ALA A 324 13.20 -11.94 -13.83
CA ALA A 324 12.13 -12.68 -14.51
C ALA A 324 10.94 -12.92 -13.57
N PHE A 325 11.21 -13.34 -12.33
CA PHE A 325 10.17 -13.49 -11.31
C PHE A 325 9.40 -12.18 -11.10
N MET A 326 10.11 -11.05 -10.91
CA MET A 326 9.49 -9.75 -10.68
C MET A 326 8.60 -9.31 -11.84
N LYS A 327 9.12 -9.42 -13.06
CA LYS A 327 8.42 -9.08 -14.30
C LYS A 327 7.18 -9.95 -14.48
N GLU A 328 7.31 -11.26 -14.30
CA GLU A 328 6.20 -12.19 -14.42
C GLU A 328 5.13 -11.96 -13.35
N ASN A 329 5.53 -11.76 -12.12
CA ASN A 329 4.57 -11.47 -11.04
C ASN A 329 3.82 -10.16 -11.27
N ALA A 330 4.50 -9.14 -11.78
CA ALA A 330 3.88 -7.84 -12.00
C ALA A 330 2.88 -7.87 -13.18
N PHE A 331 3.25 -8.42 -14.35
CA PHE A 331 2.39 -8.31 -15.54
C PHE A 331 2.57 -9.39 -16.61
N ALA A 332 3.64 -10.21 -16.57
CA ALA A 332 3.95 -11.11 -17.68
C ALA A 332 3.43 -12.55 -17.50
N ASN A 333 2.92 -12.90 -16.30
CA ASN A 333 2.37 -14.22 -16.00
C ASN A 333 1.00 -14.11 -15.34
N GLU A 334 -0.04 -14.46 -16.08
CA GLU A 334 -1.43 -14.34 -15.64
C GLU A 334 -1.73 -15.15 -14.37
N GLU A 335 -1.15 -16.35 -14.22
CA GLU A 335 -1.39 -17.20 -13.04
C GLU A 335 -0.78 -16.56 -11.77
N MET A 336 0.42 -15.98 -11.87
CA MET A 336 1.03 -15.24 -10.78
C MET A 336 0.21 -13.98 -10.45
N GLY A 337 -0.24 -13.24 -11.48
CA GLY A 337 -1.10 -12.08 -11.31
C GLY A 337 -2.43 -12.41 -10.62
N LYS A 338 -3.08 -13.52 -10.98
CA LYS A 338 -4.31 -13.99 -10.33
C LYS A 338 -4.09 -14.39 -8.86
N ALA A 339 -2.97 -15.06 -8.57
CA ALA A 339 -2.59 -15.37 -7.19
C ALA A 339 -2.37 -14.08 -6.38
N THR A 340 -1.76 -13.08 -6.99
CA THR A 340 -1.55 -11.75 -6.39
C THR A 340 -2.88 -11.04 -6.10
N ALA A 341 -3.87 -11.18 -6.97
CA ALA A 341 -5.18 -10.53 -6.86
C ALA A 341 -5.95 -10.89 -5.57
N ILE A 342 -5.58 -11.98 -4.90
CA ILE A 342 -6.16 -12.37 -3.59
C ILE A 342 -5.67 -11.44 -2.48
N ALA A 343 -4.44 -10.90 -2.61
CA ALA A 343 -3.81 -10.04 -1.60
C ALA A 343 -4.05 -8.54 -1.81
N GLY A 344 -4.54 -8.14 -2.97
CA GLY A 344 -4.76 -6.75 -3.32
C GLY A 344 -4.78 -6.54 -4.84
N MET A 345 -4.87 -5.29 -5.26
CA MET A 345 -4.88 -4.93 -6.67
C MET A 345 -3.52 -5.21 -7.31
N PRO A 346 -3.42 -6.16 -8.26
CA PRO A 346 -2.16 -6.46 -8.94
C PRO A 346 -1.56 -5.24 -9.63
N ALA A 347 -0.22 -5.19 -9.70
CA ALA A 347 0.47 -4.09 -10.36
C ALA A 347 0.24 -4.07 -11.88
N GLY A 348 0.05 -5.23 -12.50
CA GLY A 348 -0.19 -5.34 -13.93
C GLY A 348 -1.58 -4.86 -14.34
N LYS A 349 -1.62 -3.92 -15.25
CA LYS A 349 -2.84 -3.28 -15.73
C LYS A 349 -3.86 -4.27 -16.27
N ASP A 350 -3.42 -5.22 -17.09
CA ASP A 350 -4.32 -6.21 -17.69
C ASP A 350 -4.99 -7.10 -16.63
N VAL A 351 -4.24 -7.60 -15.65
CA VAL A 351 -4.80 -8.42 -14.57
C VAL A 351 -5.68 -7.59 -13.62
N ALA A 352 -5.29 -6.34 -13.34
CA ALA A 352 -6.08 -5.44 -12.51
C ALA A 352 -7.45 -5.16 -13.16
N GLU A 353 -7.49 -4.79 -14.44
CA GLU A 353 -8.74 -4.41 -15.14
C GLU A 353 -9.58 -5.63 -15.55
N ASN A 354 -8.95 -6.72 -16.00
CA ASN A 354 -9.64 -7.85 -16.61
C ASN A 354 -9.94 -9.01 -15.67
N TYR A 355 -9.28 -9.06 -14.52
CA TYR A 355 -9.50 -10.11 -13.52
C TYR A 355 -9.85 -9.53 -12.14
N TYR A 356 -8.97 -8.73 -11.52
CA TYR A 356 -9.17 -8.22 -10.16
C TYR A 356 -10.46 -7.40 -10.03
N ALA A 357 -10.72 -6.45 -10.95
CA ALA A 357 -11.92 -5.64 -10.95
C ALA A 357 -13.23 -6.47 -11.12
N LYS A 358 -13.12 -7.73 -11.52
CA LYS A 358 -14.29 -8.63 -11.71
C LYS A 358 -14.47 -9.62 -10.56
N ILE A 359 -13.63 -9.60 -9.54
CA ILE A 359 -13.81 -10.41 -8.34
C ILE A 359 -15.01 -9.88 -7.58
N GLU A 360 -15.98 -10.75 -7.32
CA GLU A 360 -17.21 -10.40 -6.60
C GLU A 360 -17.09 -10.82 -5.12
N TYR A 361 -17.47 -9.92 -4.23
CA TYR A 361 -17.70 -10.23 -2.83
C TYR A 361 -19.20 -10.49 -2.61
N GLU A 362 -19.52 -11.53 -1.88
CA GLU A 362 -20.91 -11.93 -1.63
C GLU A 362 -21.73 -10.78 -0.99
N GLY A 363 -22.77 -10.33 -1.69
CA GLY A 363 -23.63 -9.22 -1.27
C GLY A 363 -23.14 -7.84 -1.66
N PHE A 364 -21.92 -7.70 -2.20
CA PHE A 364 -21.29 -6.41 -2.58
C PHE A 364 -20.93 -6.34 -4.07
N GLY A 365 -20.99 -7.46 -4.80
CA GLY A 365 -20.56 -7.52 -6.19
C GLY A 365 -19.09 -7.11 -6.32
N THR A 366 -18.78 -6.29 -7.33
CA THR A 366 -17.42 -5.78 -7.61
C THR A 366 -17.12 -4.45 -6.91
N THR A 367 -18.04 -3.88 -6.13
CA THR A 367 -17.96 -2.51 -5.59
C THR A 367 -16.61 -2.18 -4.94
N PHE A 368 -16.06 -3.10 -4.14
CA PHE A 368 -14.80 -2.87 -3.47
C PHE A 368 -13.64 -2.77 -4.46
N ASN A 369 -13.53 -3.72 -5.38
CA ASN A 369 -12.44 -3.78 -6.35
C ASN A 369 -12.54 -2.68 -7.41
N ASP A 370 -13.75 -2.34 -7.83
CA ASP A 370 -13.99 -1.19 -8.71
C ASP A 370 -13.48 0.11 -8.08
N TYR A 371 -13.78 0.30 -6.79
CA TYR A 371 -13.27 1.44 -6.03
C TYR A 371 -11.74 1.45 -5.98
N MET A 372 -11.09 0.32 -5.69
CA MET A 372 -9.63 0.21 -5.65
C MET A 372 -8.99 0.66 -6.97
N VAL A 373 -9.53 0.20 -8.09
CA VAL A 373 -9.00 0.54 -9.43
C VAL A 373 -9.22 2.01 -9.77
N GLN A 374 -10.36 2.60 -9.36
CA GLN A 374 -10.74 3.96 -9.72
C GLN A 374 -10.15 5.04 -8.80
N HIS A 375 -9.80 4.71 -7.55
CA HIS A 375 -9.43 5.68 -6.53
C HIS A 375 -7.97 5.62 -6.11
N LEU A 376 -7.14 4.79 -6.75
CA LEU A 376 -5.72 4.72 -6.42
C LEU A 376 -5.02 6.08 -6.60
N ASP A 377 -5.33 6.79 -7.68
CA ASP A 377 -4.78 8.10 -7.99
C ASP A 377 -5.34 9.23 -7.11
N LEU A 378 -6.47 8.99 -6.44
CA LEU A 378 -7.06 9.89 -5.43
C LEU A 378 -6.49 9.66 -4.03
N SER A 379 -5.60 8.69 -3.86
CA SER A 379 -4.99 8.33 -2.59
C SER A 379 -3.58 8.89 -2.47
N HIS A 380 -3.09 9.01 -1.24
CA HIS A 380 -1.74 9.47 -0.96
C HIS A 380 -0.78 8.29 -0.85
N ILE A 381 0.49 8.51 -1.12
CA ILE A 381 1.54 7.57 -0.74
C ILE A 381 1.63 7.55 0.80
N ASN A 382 1.89 6.38 1.39
CA ASN A 382 2.10 6.29 2.83
C ASN A 382 3.26 7.22 3.25
N PRO A 383 3.02 8.22 4.11
CA PRO A 383 4.01 9.25 4.43
C PRO A 383 5.13 8.73 5.34
N TRP A 384 4.94 7.55 5.93
CA TRP A 384 5.89 6.92 6.86
C TRP A 384 6.68 5.80 6.20
N GLY A 385 6.74 5.81 4.87
CA GLY A 385 7.43 4.80 4.10
C GLY A 385 8.94 4.88 4.23
N GLY A 386 9.56 3.72 4.26
CA GLY A 386 10.98 3.55 4.07
C GLY A 386 11.86 4.37 5.01
N THR A 387 12.60 5.29 4.43
CA THR A 387 13.50 6.20 5.13
C THR A 387 12.79 7.08 6.17
N LEU A 388 11.48 7.30 6.00
CA LEU A 388 10.69 8.17 6.87
C LEU A 388 9.97 7.41 8.01
N ALA A 389 10.23 6.13 8.22
CA ALA A 389 9.57 5.34 9.26
C ALA A 389 9.75 5.94 10.66
N SER A 390 10.95 6.42 10.99
CA SER A 390 11.23 7.09 12.27
C SER A 390 10.48 8.41 12.44
N THR A 391 10.15 9.11 11.37
CA THR A 391 9.29 10.30 11.44
C THR A 391 7.83 9.93 11.69
N GLY A 392 7.40 8.74 11.28
CA GLY A 392 6.12 8.14 11.67
C GLY A 392 6.03 7.90 13.18
N ASP A 393 7.11 7.47 13.82
CA ASP A 393 7.17 7.34 15.28
C ASP A 393 7.07 8.71 15.96
N ILE A 394 7.68 9.75 15.39
CA ILE A 394 7.56 11.12 15.90
C ILE A 394 6.12 11.63 15.78
N TRP A 395 5.43 11.36 14.66
CA TRP A 395 4.01 11.63 14.51
C TRP A 395 3.17 10.89 15.57
N ALA A 396 3.42 9.60 15.79
CA ALA A 396 2.74 8.82 16.82
C ALA A 396 2.95 9.42 18.21
N ASN A 397 4.15 9.91 18.52
CA ASN A 397 4.43 10.62 19.78
C ASN A 397 3.67 11.95 19.89
N MET A 398 3.50 12.70 18.78
CA MET A 398 2.63 13.89 18.78
C MET A 398 1.19 13.53 19.11
N VAL A 399 0.68 12.46 18.48
CA VAL A 399 -0.69 11.96 18.73
C VAL A 399 -0.85 11.52 20.20
N GLU A 400 0.10 10.77 20.75
CA GLU A 400 0.08 10.36 22.17
C GLU A 400 0.07 11.58 23.10
N ALA A 401 0.91 12.56 22.82
CA ALA A 401 0.98 13.79 23.62
C ALA A 401 -0.36 14.54 23.68
N VAL A 402 -1.10 14.59 22.57
CA VAL A 402 -2.40 15.29 22.54
C VAL A 402 -3.56 14.42 23.01
N THR A 403 -3.48 13.10 22.93
CA THR A 403 -4.59 12.20 23.28
C THR A 403 -4.46 11.58 24.68
N MET A 404 -3.24 11.45 25.21
CA MET A 404 -2.96 10.79 26.49
C MET A 404 -2.35 11.74 27.52
N ASP A 405 -1.42 12.61 27.12
CA ASP A 405 -0.72 13.51 28.07
C ASP A 405 -1.42 14.84 28.29
N GLY A 406 -2.52 15.10 27.58
CA GLY A 406 -3.33 16.30 27.70
C GLY A 406 -2.67 17.57 27.16
N LYS A 407 -1.65 17.45 26.29
CA LYS A 407 -1.06 18.61 25.62
C LYS A 407 -1.99 19.15 24.54
N SER A 408 -1.92 20.44 24.29
CA SER A 408 -2.53 21.01 23.09
C SER A 408 -1.74 20.60 21.85
N PRO A 409 -2.36 20.59 20.65
CA PRO A 409 -1.66 20.38 19.38
C PRO A 409 -0.44 21.28 19.21
N ALA A 410 -0.56 22.58 19.52
CA ALA A 410 0.55 23.52 19.46
C ALA A 410 1.73 23.13 20.38
N GLU A 411 1.47 22.65 21.61
CA GLU A 411 2.51 22.19 22.55
C GLU A 411 3.17 20.89 22.05
N ALA A 412 2.41 19.97 21.49
CA ALA A 412 2.95 18.75 20.88
C ALA A 412 3.84 19.10 19.70
N MET A 413 3.37 19.94 18.79
CA MET A 413 4.15 20.41 17.65
C MET A 413 5.43 21.15 18.08
N ALA A 414 5.35 22.06 19.07
CA ALA A 414 6.53 22.75 19.59
C ALA A 414 7.60 21.78 20.14
N THR A 415 7.16 20.61 20.62
CA THR A 415 8.07 19.59 21.18
C THR A 415 8.70 18.71 20.08
N TYR A 416 7.90 18.30 19.09
CA TYR A 416 8.26 17.19 18.20
C TYR A 416 8.55 17.61 16.74
N SER A 417 8.04 18.77 16.25
CA SER A 417 8.26 19.16 14.86
C SER A 417 9.73 19.34 14.52
N GLN A 418 10.52 19.89 15.45
CA GLN A 418 11.96 20.05 15.23
C GLN A 418 12.66 18.69 15.13
N GLN A 419 12.25 17.71 15.91
CA GLN A 419 12.78 16.35 15.83
C GLN A 419 12.46 15.72 14.47
N ALA A 420 11.24 15.90 13.97
CA ALA A 420 10.85 15.41 12.64
C ALA A 420 11.67 16.06 11.52
N MET A 421 11.92 17.39 11.62
CA MET A 421 12.75 18.09 10.65
C MET A 421 14.24 17.69 10.73
N ASP A 422 14.77 17.48 11.91
CA ASP A 422 16.16 17.02 12.11
C ASP A 422 16.35 15.61 11.60
N GLU A 423 15.37 14.73 11.85
CA GLU A 423 15.36 13.36 11.33
C GLU A 423 15.29 13.36 9.80
N PHE A 424 14.39 14.15 9.23
CA PHE A 424 14.26 14.33 7.80
C PHE A 424 15.58 14.82 7.15
N ALA A 425 16.24 15.81 7.77
CA ALA A 425 17.55 16.29 7.34
C ALA A 425 18.65 15.25 7.44
N SER A 426 18.58 14.34 8.41
CA SER A 426 19.61 13.32 8.63
C SER A 426 19.73 12.35 7.45
N TYR A 427 18.66 12.20 6.67
CA TYR A 427 18.64 11.41 5.43
C TYR A 427 19.08 12.16 4.18
N GLY A 428 19.52 13.41 4.33
CA GLY A 428 19.98 14.26 3.22
C GLY A 428 18.86 15.04 2.54
N PHE A 429 17.63 15.00 3.08
CA PHE A 429 16.52 15.79 2.59
C PHE A 429 16.60 17.24 3.08
N SER A 430 15.95 18.16 2.37
CA SER A 430 15.91 19.56 2.75
C SER A 430 14.98 19.77 3.96
N THR A 431 15.41 20.63 4.89
CA THR A 431 14.58 21.14 6.00
C THR A 431 13.91 22.47 5.67
N ALA A 432 13.89 22.85 4.40
CA ALA A 432 13.17 24.04 3.99
C ALA A 432 11.69 23.91 4.34
N ILE A 433 11.19 24.85 5.14
CA ILE A 433 9.76 24.97 5.43
C ILE A 433 9.19 25.86 4.34
N LYS A 434 8.07 25.44 3.74
CA LYS A 434 7.34 26.33 2.86
C LYS A 434 6.87 27.53 3.70
N ALA A 435 7.51 28.68 3.50
CA ALA A 435 6.99 29.94 4.06
C ALA A 435 5.65 30.24 3.36
N ASN A 436 4.56 30.19 4.14
CA ASN A 436 3.24 30.64 3.68
C ASN A 436 3.21 32.12 3.37
#